data_2f9a9887af716609b6303f2d8f73d9bf
#
_entry.id   2f9a9887af716609b6303f2d8f73d9bf
#
_cell.length_a   1.000
_cell.length_b   1.000
_cell.length_c   1.000
_cell.angle_alpha   90.00
_cell.angle_beta   90.00
_cell.angle_gamma   90.00
#
_symmetry.space_group_name_H-M   'P 1'
#
loop_
_entity.id
_entity.type
_entity.pdbx_description
1 polymer ?
#
loop_
_entity_poly.entity_id
_entity_poly.type
_entity_poly.pdbx_seq_one_letter_code
_entity_poly.pdbx_strand_id
1 'polypeptide(L)'
;MNTLTQYFSADTQNYHGILDERFHDLAVHFSRLQDARTDQGGAALAVYFGAQKVVDIFTGKKSRDELWDANTLSVSYSTGKGVLATLAHILVSEGYLEYDRPIAYYWPEFAQQNKQKISLRDVLSHQSGLYDIRNSIQDASEMLDWPHMLEVFESTAPRFTATHAQAYQALTFGWLVGGVLEKATGATLPDLMQKYLVEPLKLDGAYFGVPVSELSRVARLIAPVKSVEKVGTPVHKTSHQQKKTSVMDKLVTWTGQNPQDFQDAMMPKGMRHFSFFSDEGLQAVIPAANGAFTANSLSKMYAMLANQGRFEDKALIKPAVFKQLSTIQSFSRDKVMPIPMHWRLGYHRVITLGKRAKHGFGHIGYNGSGAWCDPERNLSFAYVHNFKIGSITGDYRLWSLTQETLRCADLFLKGKKGWF
;
A
#
# COMPACT_ATOMS: atom_id res chain seq x y z
N MET A 1 -9.86 30.22 16.53
CA MET A 1 -10.43 28.94 17.03
C MET A 1 -11.43 28.45 16.01
N ASN A 2 -11.07 27.46 15.20
CA ASN A 2 -11.91 26.97 14.11
C ASN A 2 -12.79 25.86 14.69
N THR A 3 -14.08 26.09 14.64
CA THR A 3 -15.12 25.08 14.92
C THR A 3 -14.95 23.92 13.95
N LEU A 4 -14.32 22.89 14.43
CA LEU A 4 -14.35 21.57 13.87
C LEU A 4 -15.55 20.84 14.44
N THR A 5 -16.17 20.06 13.58
CA THR A 5 -17.02 18.94 13.92
C THR A 5 -18.51 19.25 13.89
N GLN A 6 -19.10 19.01 12.75
CA GLN A 6 -20.47 18.50 12.77
C GLN A 6 -20.41 17.02 12.43
N TYR A 7 -20.95 16.20 13.33
CA TYR A 7 -21.30 14.83 13.06
C TYR A 7 -22.46 14.83 12.08
N PHE A 8 -22.23 14.46 10.84
CA PHE A 8 -23.33 14.24 9.91
C PHE A 8 -23.74 12.76 9.95
N SER A 9 -24.74 12.46 10.77
CA SER A 9 -25.69 11.40 10.47
C SER A 9 -26.80 12.05 9.65
N ALA A 10 -26.65 12.13 8.34
CA ALA A 10 -27.74 12.56 7.48
C ALA A 10 -28.37 11.33 6.85
N ASP A 11 -29.65 11.10 7.09
CA ASP A 11 -30.47 10.04 6.49
C ASP A 11 -30.55 10.07 4.96
N THR A 12 -29.80 10.97 4.32
CA THR A 12 -29.73 11.15 2.86
C THR A 12 -28.32 10.91 2.28
N GLN A 13 -27.30 10.65 3.10
CA GLN A 13 -25.94 10.39 2.63
C GLN A 13 -25.45 9.07 3.21
N ASN A 14 -25.09 8.13 2.33
CA ASN A 14 -24.66 6.78 2.71
C ASN A 14 -23.22 6.74 3.28
N TYR A 15 -22.86 7.60 4.24
CA TYR A 15 -21.60 7.54 4.95
C TYR A 15 -21.74 8.03 6.40
N HIS A 16 -20.82 7.58 7.25
CA HIS A 16 -20.69 7.96 8.66
C HIS A 16 -19.29 8.50 8.93
N GLY A 17 -19.10 9.27 9.99
CA GLY A 17 -17.78 9.69 10.44
C GLY A 17 -17.62 11.19 10.67
N ILE A 18 -16.39 11.70 10.50
CA ILE A 18 -16.00 13.10 10.75
C ILE A 18 -15.69 13.78 9.43
N LEU A 19 -16.24 14.97 9.24
CA LEU A 19 -16.06 15.76 8.03
C LEU A 19 -15.93 17.25 8.35
N ASP A 20 -14.88 17.88 7.81
CA ASP A 20 -14.80 19.33 7.70
C ASP A 20 -15.65 19.79 6.50
N GLU A 21 -16.53 20.77 6.72
CA GLU A 21 -17.49 21.24 5.72
C GLU A 21 -16.83 21.62 4.38
N ARG A 22 -15.60 22.09 4.41
CA ARG A 22 -14.83 22.46 3.20
C ARG A 22 -14.48 21.27 2.31
N PHE A 23 -14.62 20.04 2.82
CA PHE A 23 -14.45 18.78 2.10
C PHE A 23 -15.79 18.08 1.81
N HIS A 24 -16.90 18.80 1.94
CA HIS A 24 -18.24 18.25 1.69
C HIS A 24 -18.38 17.60 0.30
N ASP A 25 -17.87 18.27 -0.75
CA ASP A 25 -17.92 17.73 -2.12
C ASP A 25 -17.17 16.40 -2.23
N LEU A 26 -16.06 16.23 -1.51
CA LEU A 26 -15.33 14.97 -1.47
C LEU A 26 -16.15 13.85 -0.80
N ALA A 27 -16.87 14.15 0.28
CA ALA A 27 -17.72 13.18 0.96
C ALA A 27 -18.92 12.78 0.10
N VAL A 28 -19.56 13.72 -0.58
CA VAL A 28 -20.64 13.45 -1.57
C VAL A 28 -20.10 12.59 -2.71
N HIS A 29 -18.90 12.88 -3.19
CA HIS A 29 -18.28 12.11 -4.26
C HIS A 29 -17.93 10.68 -3.79
N PHE A 30 -17.40 10.53 -2.58
CA PHE A 30 -17.16 9.22 -1.95
C PHE A 30 -18.43 8.40 -1.87
N SER A 31 -19.53 8.98 -1.33
CA SER A 31 -20.84 8.32 -1.24
C SER A 31 -21.32 7.81 -2.60
N ARG A 32 -21.36 8.65 -3.62
CA ARG A 32 -21.79 8.27 -4.98
C ARG A 32 -20.99 7.13 -5.58
N LEU A 33 -19.67 7.08 -5.32
CA LEU A 33 -18.82 6.01 -5.81
C LEU A 33 -19.07 4.67 -5.10
N GLN A 34 -19.58 4.72 -3.86
CA GLN A 34 -19.95 3.53 -3.10
C GLN A 34 -21.40 3.08 -3.42
N ASP A 35 -22.34 4.00 -3.61
CA ASP A 35 -23.76 3.71 -3.91
C ASP A 35 -23.93 2.82 -5.15
N ALA A 36 -23.07 2.99 -6.13
CA ALA A 36 -23.07 2.12 -7.31
C ALA A 36 -22.80 0.63 -6.99
N ARG A 37 -22.49 0.29 -5.72
CA ARG A 37 -22.11 -1.06 -5.28
C ARG A 37 -22.56 -1.37 -3.85
N THR A 38 -23.66 -0.83 -3.37
CA THR A 38 -24.14 -0.90 -1.98
C THR A 38 -24.30 -2.30 -1.41
N ASP A 39 -24.46 -3.32 -2.23
CA ASP A 39 -24.57 -4.72 -1.85
C ASP A 39 -23.23 -5.48 -1.78
N GLN A 40 -22.10 -4.82 -2.03
CA GLN A 40 -20.84 -5.49 -2.38
C GLN A 40 -19.65 -5.13 -1.51
N GLY A 41 -19.85 -4.68 -0.28
CA GLY A 41 -18.78 -4.40 0.66
C GLY A 41 -18.82 -2.97 1.20
N GLY A 42 -17.69 -2.52 1.74
CA GLY A 42 -17.55 -1.21 2.36
C GLY A 42 -16.20 -0.58 2.06
N ALA A 43 -16.07 0.68 2.48
CA ALA A 43 -14.88 1.48 2.31
C ALA A 43 -14.74 2.55 3.39
N ALA A 44 -13.51 3.03 3.58
CA ALA A 44 -13.20 4.19 4.40
C ALA A 44 -12.23 5.13 3.68
N LEU A 45 -12.40 6.42 3.95
CA LEU A 45 -11.59 7.51 3.42
C LEU A 45 -11.15 8.44 4.56
N ALA A 46 -9.85 8.68 4.68
CA ALA A 46 -9.31 9.65 5.64
C ALA A 46 -8.38 10.64 4.95
N VAL A 47 -8.46 11.90 5.37
CA VAL A 47 -7.62 13.01 4.87
C VAL A 47 -7.16 13.85 6.06
N TYR A 48 -5.86 14.18 6.08
CA TYR A 48 -5.29 15.16 6.97
C TYR A 48 -4.77 16.36 6.17
N PHE A 49 -4.93 17.52 6.76
CA PHE A 49 -4.31 18.77 6.32
C PHE A 49 -3.41 19.28 7.44
N GLY A 50 -2.10 19.16 7.27
CA GLY A 50 -1.17 19.25 8.39
C GLY A 50 -1.42 18.14 9.41
N ALA A 51 -1.44 18.49 10.69
CA ALA A 51 -1.79 17.55 11.76
C ALA A 51 -3.31 17.45 11.99
N GLN A 52 -4.12 18.21 11.25
CA GLN A 52 -5.56 18.25 11.42
C GLN A 52 -6.26 17.21 10.57
N LYS A 53 -7.03 16.30 11.19
CA LYS A 53 -7.93 15.38 10.50
C LYS A 53 -9.13 16.17 9.96
N VAL A 54 -9.28 16.22 8.63
CA VAL A 54 -10.36 16.96 7.95
C VAL A 54 -11.43 16.05 7.36
N VAL A 55 -11.09 14.79 7.09
CA VAL A 55 -12.03 13.75 6.66
C VAL A 55 -11.67 12.44 7.34
N ASP A 56 -12.67 11.74 7.87
CA ASP A 56 -12.57 10.37 8.35
C ASP A 56 -13.95 9.74 8.26
N ILE A 57 -14.29 9.24 7.08
CA ILE A 57 -15.61 8.75 6.73
C ILE A 57 -15.57 7.32 6.23
N PHE A 58 -16.65 6.58 6.48
CA PHE A 58 -16.77 5.19 6.09
C PHE A 58 -18.22 4.84 5.72
N THR A 59 -18.40 3.74 4.98
CA THR A 59 -19.72 3.25 4.58
C THR A 59 -19.69 1.77 4.21
N GLY A 60 -20.87 1.18 4.11
CA GLY A 60 -21.07 -0.19 3.62
C GLY A 60 -20.78 -1.27 4.67
N LYS A 61 -20.31 -2.43 4.21
CA LYS A 61 -20.16 -3.62 5.04
C LYS A 61 -18.70 -4.10 5.11
N LYS A 62 -18.22 -4.43 6.31
CA LYS A 62 -16.93 -5.10 6.50
C LYS A 62 -17.00 -6.62 6.25
N SER A 63 -18.20 -7.22 6.42
CA SER A 63 -18.52 -8.61 6.10
C SER A 63 -19.95 -8.70 5.55
N ARG A 64 -20.45 -9.92 5.28
CA ARG A 64 -21.82 -10.09 4.79
C ARG A 64 -22.87 -9.53 5.75
N ASP A 65 -22.61 -9.68 7.06
CA ASP A 65 -23.59 -9.44 8.13
C ASP A 65 -23.24 -8.23 9.02
N GLU A 66 -22.02 -7.67 8.87
CA GLU A 66 -21.54 -6.60 9.73
C GLU A 66 -21.25 -5.32 8.94
N LEU A 67 -21.65 -4.19 9.50
CA LEU A 67 -21.37 -2.87 8.94
C LEU A 67 -19.89 -2.49 9.13
N TRP A 68 -19.40 -1.66 8.21
CA TRP A 68 -18.12 -1.00 8.35
C TRP A 68 -18.21 0.08 9.45
N ASP A 69 -17.17 0.22 10.25
CA ASP A 69 -17.04 1.23 11.29
C ASP A 69 -15.67 1.95 11.22
N ALA A 70 -15.46 2.94 12.10
CA ALA A 70 -14.23 3.71 12.15
C ALA A 70 -12.98 2.88 12.46
N ASN A 71 -13.16 1.73 13.12
CA ASN A 71 -12.09 0.84 13.58
C ASN A 71 -11.86 -0.35 12.63
N THR A 72 -12.59 -0.40 11.52
CA THR A 72 -12.51 -1.50 10.57
C THR A 72 -11.14 -1.52 9.87
N LEU A 73 -10.46 -2.65 9.98
CA LEU A 73 -9.18 -2.93 9.32
C LEU A 73 -9.40 -3.45 7.90
N SER A 74 -8.63 -2.98 6.95
CA SER A 74 -8.63 -3.50 5.58
C SER A 74 -7.26 -4.02 5.19
N VAL A 75 -7.21 -5.22 4.63
CA VAL A 75 -6.00 -5.73 3.96
C VAL A 75 -5.75 -4.86 2.74
N SER A 76 -4.64 -4.12 2.78
CA SER A 76 -4.36 -3.03 1.84
C SER A 76 -3.25 -3.37 0.83
N TYR A 77 -2.88 -4.65 0.74
CA TYR A 77 -1.89 -5.17 -0.21
C TYR A 77 -0.61 -4.32 -0.23
N SER A 78 -0.16 -3.92 -1.40
CA SER A 78 1.09 -3.19 -1.57
C SER A 78 1.11 -1.78 -0.94
N THR A 79 -0.01 -1.27 -0.43
CA THR A 79 -0.01 -0.05 0.40
C THR A 79 0.87 -0.24 1.65
N GLY A 80 0.96 -1.46 2.17
CA GLY A 80 1.84 -1.85 3.28
C GLY A 80 3.33 -1.59 3.01
N LYS A 81 3.78 -1.59 1.75
CA LYS A 81 5.18 -1.26 1.42
C LYS A 81 5.55 0.16 1.83
N GLY A 82 4.62 1.11 1.65
CA GLY A 82 4.82 2.49 2.10
C GLY A 82 4.93 2.59 3.63
N VAL A 83 4.18 1.75 4.36
CA VAL A 83 4.28 1.68 5.83
C VAL A 83 5.63 1.10 6.25
N LEU A 84 6.04 -0.02 5.66
CA LEU A 84 7.34 -0.66 5.92
C LEU A 84 8.51 0.27 5.57
N ALA A 85 8.43 0.97 4.44
CA ALA A 85 9.43 1.96 4.05
C ALA A 85 9.50 3.12 5.05
N THR A 86 8.35 3.61 5.53
CA THR A 86 8.31 4.66 6.56
C THR A 86 9.03 4.21 7.84
N LEU A 87 8.79 2.98 8.29
CA LEU A 87 9.51 2.39 9.42
C LEU A 87 11.03 2.34 9.16
N ALA A 88 11.44 1.90 7.97
CA ALA A 88 12.86 1.89 7.59
C ALA A 88 13.48 3.29 7.67
N HIS A 89 12.78 4.33 7.20
CA HIS A 89 13.26 5.73 7.25
C HIS A 89 13.37 6.27 8.67
N ILE A 90 12.46 5.88 9.56
CA ILE A 90 12.55 6.21 10.97
C ILE A 90 13.81 5.57 11.56
N LEU A 91 14.06 4.29 11.30
CA LEU A 91 15.24 3.57 11.80
C LEU A 91 16.56 4.10 11.19
N VAL A 92 16.55 4.57 9.95
CA VAL A 92 17.69 5.33 9.38
C VAL A 92 17.88 6.66 10.11
N SER A 93 16.81 7.36 10.46
CA SER A 93 16.88 8.59 11.25
C SER A 93 17.40 8.38 12.65
N GLU A 94 17.08 7.24 13.27
CA GLU A 94 17.59 6.82 14.58
C GLU A 94 19.04 6.33 14.52
N GLY A 95 19.57 6.05 13.32
CA GLY A 95 20.96 5.62 13.13
C GLY A 95 21.20 4.12 13.18
N TYR A 96 20.14 3.29 13.18
CA TYR A 96 20.27 1.83 13.09
C TYR A 96 20.75 1.38 11.71
N LEU A 97 20.41 2.12 10.66
CA LEU A 97 20.66 1.77 9.26
C LEU A 97 21.19 2.97 8.46
N GLU A 98 21.92 2.67 7.40
CA GLU A 98 22.33 3.63 6.38
C GLU A 98 21.87 3.14 5.00
N TYR A 99 21.37 4.04 4.14
CA TYR A 99 20.83 3.65 2.85
C TYR A 99 21.86 2.97 1.93
N ASP A 100 23.08 3.47 1.93
CA ASP A 100 24.13 3.07 0.99
C ASP A 100 25.05 1.99 1.55
N ARG A 101 24.86 1.61 2.82
CA ARG A 101 25.60 0.49 3.42
C ARG A 101 25.03 -0.82 2.90
N PRO A 102 25.86 -1.78 2.49
CA PRO A 102 25.42 -3.10 2.07
C PRO A 102 24.57 -3.78 3.14
N ILE A 103 23.46 -4.43 2.72
CA ILE A 103 22.59 -5.23 3.60
C ILE A 103 23.41 -6.30 4.33
N ALA A 104 24.38 -6.91 3.65
CA ALA A 104 25.27 -7.92 4.22
C ALA A 104 26.05 -7.45 5.45
N TYR A 105 26.17 -6.14 5.69
CA TYR A 105 26.76 -5.61 6.93
C TYR A 105 25.88 -5.88 8.16
N TYR A 106 24.55 -5.79 7.98
CA TYR A 106 23.57 -6.02 9.05
C TYR A 106 23.09 -7.48 9.07
N TRP A 107 23.10 -8.12 7.92
CA TRP A 107 22.64 -9.48 7.66
C TRP A 107 23.68 -10.26 6.87
N PRO A 108 24.71 -10.81 7.54
CA PRO A 108 25.86 -11.45 6.88
C PRO A 108 25.47 -12.61 5.96
N GLU A 109 24.45 -13.41 6.33
CA GLU A 109 23.96 -14.55 5.56
C GLU A 109 23.38 -14.13 4.20
N PHE A 110 22.97 -12.88 4.06
CA PHE A 110 22.49 -12.30 2.80
C PHE A 110 23.59 -12.17 1.73
N ALA A 111 24.87 -12.21 2.11
CA ALA A 111 26.00 -12.02 1.19
C ALA A 111 26.13 -13.08 0.08
N GLN A 112 25.42 -14.20 0.18
CA GLN A 112 25.43 -15.27 -0.80
C GLN A 112 25.00 -14.81 -2.20
N GLN A 113 25.30 -15.60 -3.25
CA GLN A 113 24.86 -15.38 -4.64
C GLN A 113 25.22 -13.99 -5.21
N ASN A 114 26.42 -13.51 -4.89
CA ASN A 114 26.91 -12.20 -5.34
C ASN A 114 26.09 -10.98 -4.88
N LYS A 115 25.43 -11.07 -3.70
CA LYS A 115 24.62 -10.00 -3.12
C LYS A 115 25.38 -9.06 -2.16
N GLN A 116 26.71 -9.24 -2.01
CA GLN A 116 27.52 -8.52 -1.02
C GLN A 116 27.43 -6.99 -1.11
N LYS A 117 27.10 -6.47 -2.30
CA LYS A 117 27.05 -5.02 -2.56
C LYS A 117 25.62 -4.45 -2.58
N ILE A 118 24.60 -5.28 -2.50
CA ILE A 118 23.21 -4.80 -2.49
C ILE A 118 22.97 -3.99 -1.23
N SER A 119 22.56 -2.74 -1.40
CA SER A 119 22.26 -1.79 -0.32
C SER A 119 20.77 -1.73 0.01
N LEU A 120 20.43 -1.13 1.16
CA LEU A 120 19.05 -0.82 1.51
C LEU A 120 18.41 0.11 0.46
N ARG A 121 19.18 1.05 -0.12
CA ARG A 121 18.73 1.91 -1.22
C ARG A 121 18.29 1.09 -2.43
N ASP A 122 19.05 0.09 -2.84
CA ASP A 122 18.74 -0.75 -3.99
C ASP A 122 17.43 -1.51 -3.80
N VAL A 123 17.18 -2.02 -2.58
CA VAL A 123 15.94 -2.71 -2.25
C VAL A 123 14.76 -1.72 -2.22
N LEU A 124 14.89 -0.59 -1.50
CA LEU A 124 13.83 0.41 -1.40
C LEU A 124 13.46 1.05 -2.74
N SER A 125 14.39 1.11 -3.70
CA SER A 125 14.17 1.66 -5.05
C SER A 125 13.85 0.60 -6.11
N HIS A 126 13.66 -0.66 -5.73
CA HIS A 126 13.40 -1.79 -6.63
C HIS A 126 14.54 -2.06 -7.64
N GLN A 127 15.78 -1.84 -7.25
CA GLN A 127 16.98 -2.01 -8.08
C GLN A 127 17.84 -3.20 -7.67
N SER A 128 17.46 -3.98 -6.66
CA SER A 128 18.23 -5.11 -6.15
C SER A 128 18.28 -6.33 -7.07
N GLY A 129 17.37 -6.44 -8.04
CA GLY A 129 17.22 -7.63 -8.88
C GLY A 129 16.50 -8.81 -8.22
N LEU A 130 16.07 -8.69 -6.95
CA LEU A 130 15.43 -9.74 -6.16
C LEU A 130 13.90 -9.64 -6.22
N TYR A 131 13.31 -9.73 -7.40
CA TYR A 131 11.86 -9.60 -7.61
C TYR A 131 11.14 -10.92 -7.88
N ASP A 132 11.87 -11.98 -8.19
CA ASP A 132 11.33 -13.27 -8.64
C ASP A 132 10.92 -14.15 -7.44
N ILE A 133 9.72 -13.92 -6.94
CA ILE A 133 9.15 -14.77 -5.87
C ILE A 133 8.75 -16.15 -6.39
N ARG A 134 8.28 -16.21 -7.66
CA ARG A 134 7.74 -17.44 -8.25
C ARG A 134 8.74 -18.59 -8.30
N ASN A 135 10.00 -18.27 -8.55
CA ASN A 135 11.07 -19.27 -8.64
C ASN A 135 11.89 -19.35 -7.35
N SER A 136 11.67 -18.46 -6.38
CA SER A 136 12.33 -18.52 -5.07
C SER A 136 11.66 -19.49 -4.11
N ILE A 137 10.35 -19.75 -4.26
CA ILE A 137 9.59 -20.70 -3.43
C ILE A 137 8.88 -21.77 -4.27
N GLN A 138 8.53 -22.89 -3.66
CA GLN A 138 7.82 -23.98 -4.33
C GLN A 138 6.30 -23.84 -4.22
N ASP A 139 5.80 -23.31 -3.09
CA ASP A 139 4.38 -23.09 -2.83
C ASP A 139 4.14 -21.79 -2.04
N ALA A 140 2.99 -21.16 -2.30
CA ALA A 140 2.60 -19.92 -1.63
C ALA A 140 2.43 -20.06 -0.10
N SER A 141 2.20 -21.25 0.42
CA SER A 141 2.12 -21.49 1.86
C SER A 141 3.44 -21.23 2.60
N GLU A 142 4.58 -21.32 1.92
CA GLU A 142 5.87 -20.96 2.49
C GLU A 142 5.92 -19.50 2.98
N MET A 143 5.13 -18.60 2.35
CA MET A 143 5.03 -17.21 2.75
C MET A 143 4.50 -16.98 4.17
N LEU A 144 3.86 -17.98 4.78
CA LEU A 144 3.35 -17.94 6.15
C LEU A 144 4.47 -18.03 7.20
N ASP A 145 5.62 -18.59 6.82
CA ASP A 145 6.76 -18.81 7.70
C ASP A 145 7.81 -17.69 7.50
N TRP A 146 7.80 -16.73 8.37
CA TRP A 146 8.71 -15.57 8.29
C TRP A 146 10.19 -15.96 8.35
N PRO A 147 10.68 -16.77 9.33
CA PRO A 147 12.05 -17.24 9.36
C PRO A 147 12.46 -17.98 8.09
N HIS A 148 11.66 -18.92 7.63
CA HIS A 148 11.93 -19.63 6.38
C HIS A 148 12.08 -18.68 5.19
N MET A 149 11.22 -17.69 5.07
CA MET A 149 11.30 -16.73 3.97
C MET A 149 12.58 -15.87 4.03
N LEU A 150 13.11 -15.58 5.21
CA LEU A 150 14.40 -14.92 5.32
C LEU A 150 15.52 -15.83 4.78
N GLU A 151 15.56 -17.12 5.14
CA GLU A 151 16.51 -18.11 4.64
C GLU A 151 16.42 -18.27 3.11
N VAL A 152 15.19 -18.24 2.54
CA VAL A 152 14.98 -18.24 1.09
C VAL A 152 15.73 -17.08 0.45
N PHE A 153 15.63 -15.85 0.99
CA PHE A 153 16.30 -14.69 0.39
C PHE A 153 17.79 -14.61 0.72
N GLU A 154 18.30 -15.29 1.71
CA GLU A 154 19.73 -15.51 1.90
C GLU A 154 20.34 -16.31 0.73
N SER A 155 19.63 -17.31 0.24
CA SER A 155 20.11 -18.21 -0.82
C SER A 155 19.67 -17.82 -2.24
N THR A 156 18.67 -16.93 -2.41
CA THR A 156 18.16 -16.51 -3.71
C THR A 156 19.16 -15.63 -4.46
N ALA A 157 19.44 -15.95 -5.73
CA ALA A 157 20.26 -15.12 -6.61
C ALA A 157 19.45 -13.97 -7.21
N PRO A 158 20.01 -12.76 -7.36
CA PRO A 158 19.34 -11.67 -8.06
C PRO A 158 19.28 -11.95 -9.56
N ARG A 159 18.20 -11.55 -10.23
CA ARG A 159 18.00 -11.71 -11.68
C ARG A 159 18.86 -10.74 -12.52
N PHE A 160 19.36 -9.70 -11.89
CA PHE A 160 20.37 -8.78 -12.39
C PHE A 160 21.14 -8.19 -11.22
N THR A 161 22.36 -7.76 -11.45
CA THR A 161 23.16 -7.03 -10.44
C THR A 161 22.62 -5.61 -10.27
N ALA A 162 22.77 -5.04 -9.09
CA ALA A 162 22.39 -3.66 -8.77
C ALA A 162 23.09 -2.68 -9.74
N THR A 163 22.43 -2.40 -10.82
CA THR A 163 22.76 -1.41 -11.84
C THR A 163 21.46 -0.65 -12.10
N HIS A 164 21.42 0.39 -12.86
CA HIS A 164 20.26 1.25 -13.07
C HIS A 164 18.95 0.55 -13.55
N ALA A 165 18.89 -0.78 -13.61
CA ALA A 165 17.68 -1.55 -13.94
C ALA A 165 16.72 -1.58 -12.74
N GLN A 166 15.43 -1.46 -13.02
CA GLN A 166 14.36 -1.54 -12.03
C GLN A 166 13.41 -2.70 -12.32
N ALA A 167 13.02 -3.41 -11.27
CA ALA A 167 11.98 -4.44 -11.34
C ALA A 167 11.22 -4.47 -10.02
N TYR A 168 9.96 -4.16 -10.06
CA TYR A 168 9.08 -4.07 -8.89
C TYR A 168 9.09 -5.38 -8.07
N GLN A 169 9.53 -5.28 -6.85
CA GLN A 169 9.59 -6.35 -5.86
C GLN A 169 8.21 -6.52 -5.21
N ALA A 170 7.28 -7.15 -5.94
CA ALA A 170 5.87 -7.15 -5.60
C ALA A 170 5.55 -7.79 -4.24
N LEU A 171 6.22 -8.90 -3.91
CA LEU A 171 6.11 -9.60 -2.63
C LEU A 171 7.43 -9.60 -1.86
N THR A 172 8.54 -9.79 -2.56
CA THR A 172 9.88 -9.95 -1.98
C THR A 172 10.32 -8.74 -1.16
N PHE A 173 9.83 -7.54 -1.50
CA PHE A 173 10.10 -6.29 -0.77
C PHE A 173 9.87 -6.42 0.75
N GLY A 174 8.82 -7.15 1.15
CA GLY A 174 8.44 -7.31 2.55
C GLY A 174 9.53 -7.98 3.39
N TRP A 175 10.01 -9.12 2.93
CA TRP A 175 11.05 -9.90 3.62
C TRP A 175 12.43 -9.24 3.51
N LEU A 176 12.76 -8.67 2.34
CA LEU A 176 14.05 -8.01 2.13
C LEU A 176 14.21 -6.77 3.02
N VAL A 177 13.20 -5.90 3.06
CA VAL A 177 13.24 -4.72 3.95
C VAL A 177 13.05 -5.14 5.39
N GLY A 178 11.97 -5.90 5.72
CA GLY A 178 11.69 -6.32 7.09
C GLY A 178 12.83 -7.11 7.71
N GLY A 179 13.43 -8.05 6.96
CA GLY A 179 14.57 -8.85 7.43
C GLY A 179 15.78 -7.99 7.80
N VAL A 180 16.15 -7.02 6.96
CA VAL A 180 17.27 -6.13 7.31
C VAL A 180 16.94 -5.24 8.52
N LEU A 181 15.69 -4.81 8.71
CA LEU A 181 15.30 -4.05 9.90
C LEU A 181 15.46 -4.91 11.17
N GLU A 182 15.01 -6.15 11.15
CA GLU A 182 15.15 -7.08 12.29
C GLU A 182 16.62 -7.40 12.59
N LYS A 183 17.41 -7.72 11.57
CA LYS A 183 18.84 -8.04 11.73
C LYS A 183 19.65 -6.84 12.24
N ALA A 184 19.33 -5.62 11.83
CA ALA A 184 20.01 -4.41 12.28
C ALA A 184 19.64 -3.99 13.72
N THR A 185 18.44 -4.34 14.19
CA THR A 185 17.92 -3.88 15.48
C THR A 185 17.86 -4.97 16.54
N GLY A 186 17.79 -6.23 16.13
CA GLY A 186 17.56 -7.38 17.02
C GLY A 186 16.11 -7.51 17.53
N ALA A 187 15.18 -6.70 17.02
CA ALA A 187 13.77 -6.72 17.41
C ALA A 187 12.88 -7.23 16.27
N THR A 188 11.73 -7.80 16.60
CA THR A 188 10.78 -8.29 15.58
C THR A 188 10.12 -7.14 14.83
N LEU A 189 9.69 -7.38 13.59
CA LEU A 189 9.01 -6.37 12.80
C LEU A 189 7.74 -5.82 13.44
N PRO A 190 6.86 -6.63 14.07
CA PRO A 190 5.73 -6.11 14.84
C PRO A 190 6.14 -5.20 16.01
N ASP A 191 7.21 -5.54 16.76
CA ASP A 191 7.71 -4.72 17.88
C ASP A 191 8.29 -3.38 17.36
N LEU A 192 9.01 -3.42 16.24
CA LEU A 192 9.52 -2.21 15.59
C LEU A 192 8.37 -1.31 15.12
N MET A 193 7.33 -1.88 14.52
CA MET A 193 6.11 -1.15 14.14
C MET A 193 5.47 -0.48 15.35
N GLN A 194 5.26 -1.24 16.43
CA GLN A 194 4.65 -0.72 17.66
C GLN A 194 5.46 0.44 18.23
N LYS A 195 6.75 0.24 18.45
CA LYS A 195 7.63 1.20 19.11
C LYS A 195 7.88 2.48 18.31
N TYR A 196 8.13 2.35 17.00
CA TYR A 196 8.63 3.47 16.19
C TYR A 196 7.57 4.15 15.33
N LEU A 197 6.40 3.52 15.15
CA LEU A 197 5.34 4.07 14.30
C LEU A 197 3.99 4.17 15.02
N VAL A 198 3.50 3.07 15.62
CA VAL A 198 2.17 3.01 16.22
C VAL A 198 2.07 3.89 17.46
N GLU A 199 2.94 3.69 18.44
CA GLU A 199 2.93 4.48 19.69
C GLU A 199 3.23 5.97 19.48
N PRO A 200 4.29 6.36 18.70
CA PRO A 200 4.58 7.77 18.51
C PRO A 200 3.45 8.54 17.82
N LEU A 201 2.80 7.93 16.84
CA LEU A 201 1.69 8.54 16.10
C LEU A 201 0.31 8.23 16.71
N LYS A 202 0.23 7.38 17.75
CA LYS A 202 -1.03 6.92 18.33
C LYS A 202 -1.97 6.38 17.26
N LEU A 203 -1.46 5.41 16.47
CA LEU A 203 -2.24 4.77 15.42
C LEU A 203 -3.17 3.72 16.03
N ASP A 204 -4.43 3.71 15.63
CA ASP A 204 -5.35 2.61 15.92
C ASP A 204 -5.57 1.78 14.65
N GLY A 205 -5.04 0.56 14.67
CA GLY A 205 -5.15 -0.36 13.54
C GLY A 205 -4.08 -0.14 12.46
N ALA A 206 -2.89 -0.67 12.73
CA ALA A 206 -1.79 -0.76 11.77
C ALA A 206 -0.96 -2.02 12.09
N TYR A 207 -1.15 -3.09 11.30
CA TYR A 207 -0.56 -4.40 11.58
C TYR A 207 0.11 -5.01 10.35
N PHE A 208 1.28 -5.61 10.58
CA PHE A 208 1.86 -6.67 9.77
C PHE A 208 1.79 -7.95 10.61
N GLY A 209 0.88 -8.87 10.23
CA GLY A 209 0.41 -9.94 11.11
C GLY A 209 -0.61 -9.42 12.12
N VAL A 210 -1.89 -9.66 11.85
CA VAL A 210 -2.99 -9.19 12.70
C VAL A 210 -3.08 -10.06 13.95
N PRO A 211 -3.02 -9.51 15.16
CA PRO A 211 -3.22 -10.27 16.38
C PRO A 211 -4.59 -10.94 16.43
N VAL A 212 -4.70 -12.10 17.09
CA VAL A 212 -5.98 -12.84 17.20
C VAL A 212 -7.10 -11.97 17.78
N SER A 213 -6.80 -11.11 18.74
CA SER A 213 -7.76 -10.16 19.35
C SER A 213 -8.35 -9.14 18.37
N GLU A 214 -7.65 -8.88 17.25
CA GLU A 214 -8.00 -7.86 16.27
C GLU A 214 -8.64 -8.44 14.99
N LEU A 215 -8.69 -9.78 14.84
CA LEU A 215 -9.21 -10.45 13.64
C LEU A 215 -10.67 -10.09 13.35
N SER A 216 -11.49 -9.85 14.37
CA SER A 216 -12.89 -9.44 14.23
C SER A 216 -13.07 -8.06 13.60
N ARG A 217 -12.04 -7.21 13.64
CA ARG A 217 -12.03 -5.89 13.01
C ARG A 217 -11.73 -5.95 11.52
N VAL A 218 -11.20 -7.07 11.01
CA VAL A 218 -10.73 -7.17 9.62
C VAL A 218 -11.89 -7.35 8.66
N ALA A 219 -12.02 -6.41 7.71
CA ALA A 219 -12.98 -6.51 6.62
C ALA A 219 -12.65 -7.71 5.71
N ARG A 220 -13.65 -8.56 5.49
CA ARG A 220 -13.52 -9.74 4.61
C ARG A 220 -13.77 -9.33 3.17
N LEU A 221 -13.01 -9.91 2.24
CA LEU A 221 -13.12 -9.61 0.82
C LEU A 221 -14.50 -10.04 0.31
N ILE A 222 -15.27 -9.10 -0.24
CA ILE A 222 -16.59 -9.36 -0.79
C ILE A 222 -16.51 -9.38 -2.31
N ALA A 223 -16.84 -10.55 -2.89
CA ALA A 223 -16.96 -10.69 -4.33
C ALA A 223 -18.33 -10.20 -4.80
N PRO A 224 -18.44 -9.60 -6.02
CA PRO A 224 -19.72 -9.27 -6.63
C PRO A 224 -20.63 -10.50 -6.67
N VAL A 225 -21.88 -10.34 -6.29
CA VAL A 225 -22.90 -11.36 -6.55
C VAL A 225 -22.99 -11.49 -8.08
N LYS A 226 -22.65 -12.66 -8.61
CA LYS A 226 -22.90 -12.94 -10.02
C LYS A 226 -24.40 -12.82 -10.23
N SER A 227 -24.85 -11.86 -11.05
CA SER A 227 -26.22 -11.89 -11.55
C SER A 227 -26.47 -13.29 -12.11
N VAL A 228 -27.55 -13.93 -11.67
CA VAL A 228 -27.97 -15.23 -12.18
C VAL A 228 -28.14 -15.06 -13.68
N GLU A 229 -27.14 -15.49 -14.46
CA GLU A 229 -27.28 -15.60 -15.91
C GLU A 229 -28.46 -16.53 -16.14
N LYS A 230 -29.44 -16.06 -16.92
CA LYS A 230 -30.54 -16.87 -17.42
C LYS A 230 -29.93 -18.18 -17.95
N VAL A 231 -30.43 -19.28 -17.42
CA VAL A 231 -30.08 -20.64 -17.85
C VAL A 231 -30.26 -20.73 -19.36
N GLY A 232 -29.22 -20.51 -20.09
CA GLY A 232 -29.13 -20.77 -21.51
C GLY A 232 -28.55 -22.17 -21.68
N THR A 233 -29.20 -22.98 -22.52
CA THR A 233 -28.92 -24.34 -22.92
C THR A 233 -27.43 -24.66 -23.01
N PRO A 234 -26.98 -25.87 -22.59
CA PRO A 234 -25.57 -26.25 -22.63
C PRO A 234 -25.10 -26.46 -24.06
N VAL A 235 -24.27 -25.57 -24.55
CA VAL A 235 -23.51 -25.79 -25.79
C VAL A 235 -22.28 -26.62 -25.44
N HIS A 236 -22.23 -27.84 -25.93
CA HIS A 236 -21.03 -28.70 -25.90
C HIS A 236 -19.83 -27.99 -26.50
N LYS A 237 -18.89 -27.53 -25.69
CA LYS A 237 -17.59 -27.02 -26.15
C LYS A 237 -16.59 -28.17 -26.16
N THR A 238 -16.28 -28.66 -27.35
CA THR A 238 -15.15 -29.53 -27.64
C THR A 238 -13.83 -28.88 -27.22
N SER A 239 -13.03 -29.58 -26.45
CA SER A 239 -11.77 -29.21 -25.87
C SER A 239 -10.65 -29.12 -26.93
N HIS A 240 -10.35 -27.91 -27.42
CA HIS A 240 -9.01 -27.57 -27.87
C HIS A 240 -8.51 -26.43 -26.98
N GLN A 241 -7.71 -26.78 -25.95
CA GLN A 241 -7.01 -25.81 -25.13
C GLN A 241 -5.87 -25.14 -25.91
N GLN A 242 -6.19 -24.18 -26.74
CA GLN A 242 -5.24 -23.10 -27.06
C GLN A 242 -5.08 -22.27 -25.77
N LYS A 243 -3.83 -22.12 -25.29
CA LYS A 243 -3.48 -21.16 -24.23
C LYS A 243 -3.96 -19.78 -24.68
N LYS A 244 -5.16 -19.37 -24.26
CA LYS A 244 -5.63 -17.99 -24.48
C LYS A 244 -4.71 -17.10 -23.66
N THR A 245 -3.84 -16.35 -24.35
CA THR A 245 -3.11 -15.23 -23.76
C THR A 245 -4.11 -14.36 -23.00
N SER A 246 -3.87 -14.16 -21.72
CA SER A 246 -4.69 -13.31 -20.86
C SER A 246 -4.77 -11.91 -21.47
N VAL A 247 -5.89 -11.22 -21.30
CA VAL A 247 -6.01 -9.80 -21.67
C VAL A 247 -4.90 -8.99 -21.01
N MET A 248 -4.48 -9.39 -19.81
CA MET A 248 -3.37 -8.81 -19.09
C MET A 248 -2.03 -9.04 -19.78
N ASP A 249 -1.77 -10.25 -20.30
CA ASP A 249 -0.53 -10.54 -21.05
C ASP A 249 -0.43 -9.69 -22.32
N LYS A 250 -1.57 -9.46 -22.98
CA LYS A 250 -1.64 -8.57 -24.17
C LYS A 250 -1.36 -7.11 -23.80
N LEU A 251 -1.90 -6.63 -22.68
CA LEU A 251 -1.67 -5.27 -22.20
C LEU A 251 -0.20 -5.07 -21.81
N VAL A 252 0.38 -6.01 -21.07
CA VAL A 252 1.79 -6.01 -20.67
C VAL A 252 2.70 -6.05 -21.90
N THR A 253 2.40 -6.92 -22.88
CA THR A 253 3.17 -7.01 -24.13
C THR A 253 3.05 -5.72 -24.97
N TRP A 254 1.86 -5.11 -25.01
CA TRP A 254 1.65 -3.84 -25.73
C TRP A 254 2.48 -2.70 -25.15
N THR A 255 2.71 -2.70 -23.83
CA THR A 255 3.64 -1.76 -23.19
C THR A 255 5.12 -2.10 -23.43
N GLY A 256 5.41 -3.22 -24.15
CA GLY A 256 6.77 -3.69 -24.46
C GLY A 256 7.51 -4.29 -23.25
N GLN A 257 6.77 -4.78 -22.26
CA GLN A 257 7.32 -5.53 -21.14
C GLN A 257 7.25 -7.03 -21.38
N ASN A 258 8.08 -7.78 -20.64
CA ASN A 258 8.05 -9.23 -20.67
C ASN A 258 6.97 -9.75 -19.71
N PRO A 259 5.92 -10.43 -20.17
CA PRO A 259 4.90 -11.01 -19.31
C PRO A 259 5.45 -11.98 -18.25
N GLN A 260 6.60 -12.61 -18.53
CA GLN A 260 7.23 -13.53 -17.59
C GLN A 260 7.77 -12.78 -16.36
N ASP A 261 8.41 -11.62 -16.52
CA ASP A 261 8.87 -10.80 -15.39
C ASP A 261 7.70 -10.40 -14.46
N PHE A 262 6.53 -10.10 -15.04
CA PHE A 262 5.32 -9.83 -14.28
C PHE A 262 4.85 -11.08 -13.51
N GLN A 263 4.79 -12.25 -14.15
CA GLN A 263 4.39 -13.50 -13.49
C GLN A 263 5.36 -13.87 -12.37
N ASP A 264 6.66 -13.76 -12.62
CA ASP A 264 7.71 -14.09 -11.66
C ASP A 264 7.64 -13.20 -10.41
N ALA A 265 7.30 -11.92 -10.57
CA ALA A 265 7.18 -10.99 -9.46
C ALA A 265 5.87 -11.09 -8.67
N MET A 266 4.75 -11.41 -9.34
CA MET A 266 3.41 -11.22 -8.80
C MET A 266 2.69 -12.53 -8.45
N MET A 267 3.09 -13.67 -9.02
CA MET A 267 2.31 -14.90 -9.01
C MET A 267 3.13 -16.12 -8.52
N PRO A 268 3.37 -16.25 -7.21
CA PRO A 268 4.00 -17.45 -6.67
C PRO A 268 3.19 -18.70 -7.03
N LYS A 269 3.87 -19.84 -7.07
CA LYS A 269 3.19 -21.13 -7.25
C LYS A 269 2.26 -21.39 -6.07
N GLY A 270 1.21 -22.17 -6.25
CA GLY A 270 0.29 -22.52 -5.15
C GLY A 270 -0.76 -21.44 -4.79
N MET A 271 -0.73 -20.24 -5.36
CA MET A 271 -1.67 -19.14 -5.03
C MET A 271 -3.16 -19.52 -5.12
N ARG A 272 -3.52 -20.59 -5.84
CA ARG A 272 -4.92 -21.05 -5.93
C ARG A 272 -5.47 -21.58 -4.61
N HIS A 273 -4.59 -22.06 -3.74
CA HIS A 273 -4.92 -22.65 -2.44
C HIS A 273 -4.54 -21.75 -1.27
N PHE A 274 -3.97 -20.57 -1.56
CA PHE A 274 -3.53 -19.59 -0.58
C PHE A 274 -4.52 -18.42 -0.49
N SER A 275 -4.75 -17.93 0.72
CA SER A 275 -5.59 -16.75 0.96
C SER A 275 -4.96 -15.81 1.99
N PHE A 276 -4.73 -14.57 1.62
CA PHE A 276 -4.37 -13.51 2.57
C PHE A 276 -5.51 -13.19 3.57
N PHE A 277 -6.72 -13.69 3.35
CA PHE A 277 -7.91 -13.45 4.17
C PHE A 277 -8.30 -14.64 5.05
N SER A 278 -7.58 -15.77 5.00
CA SER A 278 -7.69 -16.80 6.03
C SER A 278 -7.11 -16.26 7.34
N ASP A 279 -7.51 -16.84 8.46
CA ASP A 279 -6.98 -16.39 9.76
C ASP A 279 -5.47 -16.59 9.85
N GLU A 280 -4.92 -17.65 9.29
CA GLU A 280 -3.48 -17.88 9.14
C GLU A 280 -2.82 -16.81 8.27
N GLY A 281 -3.41 -16.53 7.10
CA GLY A 281 -2.91 -15.51 6.18
C GLY A 281 -2.96 -14.09 6.75
N LEU A 282 -3.94 -13.78 7.61
CA LEU A 282 -4.04 -12.49 8.30
C LEU A 282 -3.00 -12.38 9.43
N GLN A 283 -2.71 -13.46 10.14
CA GLN A 283 -1.76 -13.49 11.26
C GLN A 283 -0.30 -13.57 10.79
N ALA A 284 -0.05 -14.09 9.59
CA ALA A 284 1.30 -14.14 9.03
C ALA A 284 1.87 -12.74 8.77
N VAL A 285 3.20 -12.62 8.86
CA VAL A 285 3.92 -11.37 8.56
C VAL A 285 4.33 -11.36 7.08
N ILE A 286 3.50 -10.76 6.21
CA ILE A 286 3.78 -10.61 4.77
C ILE A 286 3.64 -9.13 4.40
N PRO A 287 4.57 -8.25 4.80
CA PRO A 287 4.36 -6.78 4.82
C PRO A 287 4.02 -6.17 3.46
N ALA A 288 4.48 -6.81 2.39
CA ALA A 288 4.21 -6.35 1.02
C ALA A 288 2.80 -6.66 0.51
N ALA A 289 2.01 -7.50 1.24
CA ALA A 289 0.73 -8.00 0.73
C ALA A 289 -0.42 -8.03 1.74
N ASN A 290 -0.19 -8.37 3.01
CA ASN A 290 -1.27 -8.58 3.97
C ASN A 290 -1.37 -7.51 5.08
N GLY A 291 -0.63 -6.42 4.98
CA GLY A 291 -0.77 -5.32 5.94
C GLY A 291 -2.24 -4.89 6.08
N ALA A 292 -2.73 -4.87 7.31
CA ALA A 292 -4.11 -4.50 7.66
C ALA A 292 -4.13 -3.15 8.38
N PHE A 293 -4.87 -2.20 7.81
CA PHE A 293 -4.85 -0.81 8.28
C PHE A 293 -6.25 -0.21 8.30
N THR A 294 -6.49 0.72 9.24
CA THR A 294 -7.58 1.68 9.11
C THR A 294 -7.17 2.80 8.13
N ALA A 295 -8.14 3.44 7.47
CA ALA A 295 -7.87 4.61 6.62
C ALA A 295 -7.22 5.74 7.43
N ASN A 296 -7.70 5.95 8.65
CA ASN A 296 -7.19 6.96 9.57
C ASN A 296 -5.72 6.75 9.90
N SER A 297 -5.30 5.51 10.26
CA SER A 297 -3.90 5.21 10.58
C SER A 297 -2.98 5.44 9.39
N LEU A 298 -3.37 4.99 8.20
CA LEU A 298 -2.60 5.25 6.98
C LEU A 298 -2.48 6.76 6.70
N SER A 299 -3.61 7.49 6.70
CA SER A 299 -3.59 8.92 6.40
C SER A 299 -2.80 9.71 7.43
N LYS A 300 -2.88 9.35 8.72
CA LYS A 300 -2.11 9.99 9.80
C LYS A 300 -0.60 9.76 9.66
N MET A 301 -0.18 8.54 9.30
CA MET A 301 1.22 8.26 8.98
C MET A 301 1.70 9.10 7.78
N TYR A 302 0.90 9.18 6.71
CA TYR A 302 1.24 10.01 5.56
C TYR A 302 1.14 11.52 5.86
N ALA A 303 0.37 11.96 6.87
CA ALA A 303 0.38 13.35 7.33
C ALA A 303 1.73 13.72 7.97
N MET A 304 2.34 12.79 8.72
CA MET A 304 3.71 12.94 9.19
C MET A 304 4.69 13.13 8.04
N LEU A 305 4.56 12.34 6.97
CA LEU A 305 5.38 12.49 5.75
C LEU A 305 5.06 13.79 4.99
N ALA A 306 3.78 14.20 4.89
CA ALA A 306 3.40 15.48 4.31
C ALA A 306 4.06 16.67 5.01
N ASN A 307 4.24 16.55 6.32
CA ASN A 307 4.95 17.54 7.14
C ASN A 307 6.44 17.19 7.34
N GLN A 308 7.05 16.62 6.31
CA GLN A 308 8.49 16.38 6.20
C GLN A 308 9.10 15.58 7.39
N GLY A 309 8.37 14.58 7.86
CA GLY A 309 8.82 13.69 8.92
C GLY A 309 8.41 14.13 10.33
N ARG A 310 7.50 15.10 10.44
CA ARG A 310 7.00 15.63 11.72
C ARG A 310 5.49 15.44 11.84
N PHE A 311 5.03 15.15 13.07
CA PHE A 311 3.60 15.17 13.40
C PHE A 311 3.41 15.76 14.78
N GLU A 312 2.64 16.85 14.87
CA GLU A 312 2.52 17.67 16.08
C GLU A 312 3.91 18.10 16.59
N ASP A 313 4.25 17.81 17.82
CA ASP A 313 5.54 18.11 18.47
C ASP A 313 6.64 17.07 18.17
N LYS A 314 6.28 15.94 17.58
CA LYS A 314 7.22 14.83 17.31
C LYS A 314 7.91 14.96 15.96
N ALA A 315 9.23 14.77 15.96
CA ALA A 315 10.05 14.65 14.76
C ALA A 315 10.54 13.20 14.64
N LEU A 316 9.94 12.42 13.74
CA LEU A 316 10.26 11.00 13.55
C LEU A 316 11.29 10.77 12.44
N ILE A 317 11.36 11.67 11.47
CA ILE A 317 12.30 11.56 10.35
C ILE A 317 13.12 12.85 10.25
N LYS A 318 14.46 12.69 10.24
CA LYS A 318 15.39 13.81 10.11
C LYS A 318 15.28 14.45 8.71
N PRO A 319 15.47 15.78 8.58
CA PRO A 319 15.36 16.47 7.27
C PRO A 319 16.26 15.89 6.17
N ALA A 320 17.47 15.46 6.50
CA ALA A 320 18.40 14.84 5.55
C ALA A 320 17.87 13.49 5.03
N VAL A 321 17.21 12.70 5.88
CA VAL A 321 16.56 11.44 5.52
C VAL A 321 15.32 11.72 4.67
N PHE A 322 14.48 12.70 5.06
CA PHE A 322 13.31 13.10 4.29
C PHE A 322 13.66 13.53 2.86
N LYS A 323 14.73 14.31 2.70
CA LYS A 323 15.22 14.71 1.39
C LYS A 323 15.57 13.50 0.51
N GLN A 324 16.22 12.49 1.07
CA GLN A 324 16.59 11.27 0.32
C GLN A 324 15.36 10.41 -0.04
N LEU A 325 14.48 10.14 0.93
CA LEU A 325 13.31 9.28 0.70
C LEU A 325 12.33 9.87 -0.33
N SER A 326 12.19 11.20 -0.38
CA SER A 326 11.28 11.89 -1.29
C SER A 326 11.85 12.14 -2.69
N THR A 327 13.15 11.91 -2.90
CA THR A 327 13.82 12.09 -4.18
C THR A 327 13.57 10.88 -5.09
N ILE A 328 13.30 11.12 -6.39
CA ILE A 328 13.17 10.05 -7.39
C ILE A 328 14.53 9.41 -7.60
N GLN A 329 14.61 8.08 -7.42
CA GLN A 329 15.86 7.33 -7.49
C GLN A 329 16.24 6.95 -8.91
N SER A 330 15.25 6.75 -9.79
CA SER A 330 15.49 6.41 -11.19
C SER A 330 14.29 6.76 -12.06
N PHE A 331 14.57 7.12 -13.30
CA PHE A 331 13.59 7.28 -14.39
C PHE A 331 13.61 6.09 -15.35
N SER A 332 14.37 5.06 -15.03
CA SER A 332 14.43 3.83 -15.83
C SER A 332 13.07 3.16 -15.91
N ARG A 333 12.84 2.45 -16.98
CA ARG A 333 11.63 1.65 -17.18
C ARG A 333 11.65 0.46 -16.21
N ASP A 334 10.58 0.26 -15.47
CA ASP A 334 10.40 -0.90 -14.61
C ASP A 334 10.10 -2.14 -15.47
N LYS A 335 10.73 -3.28 -15.15
CA LYS A 335 10.53 -4.55 -15.88
C LYS A 335 9.17 -5.19 -15.61
N VAL A 336 8.56 -4.88 -14.46
CA VAL A 336 7.32 -5.49 -13.96
C VAL A 336 6.13 -4.56 -14.15
N MET A 337 6.28 -3.27 -13.78
CA MET A 337 5.18 -2.31 -13.82
C MET A 337 5.02 -1.67 -15.21
N PRO A 338 3.79 -1.69 -15.79
CA PRO A 338 3.57 -1.22 -17.17
C PRO A 338 3.56 0.30 -17.32
N ILE A 339 3.59 1.04 -16.24
CA ILE A 339 3.57 2.51 -16.22
C ILE A 339 4.79 3.07 -15.49
N PRO A 340 5.27 4.28 -15.85
CA PRO A 340 6.35 4.93 -15.12
C PRO A 340 5.95 5.21 -13.66
N MET A 341 6.59 4.56 -12.71
CA MET A 341 6.28 4.69 -11.28
C MET A 341 7.03 5.85 -10.64
N HIS A 342 8.17 6.28 -11.18
CA HIS A 342 9.06 7.27 -10.60
C HIS A 342 9.38 6.92 -9.14
N TRP A 343 9.96 5.75 -8.96
CA TRP A 343 10.27 5.19 -7.65
C TRP A 343 11.14 6.14 -6.83
N ARG A 344 10.71 6.33 -5.59
CA ARG A 344 11.48 6.88 -4.48
C ARG A 344 11.91 5.74 -3.59
N LEU A 345 12.45 6.03 -2.41
CA LEU A 345 12.81 4.96 -1.48
C LEU A 345 11.54 4.37 -0.82
N GLY A 346 10.98 3.32 -1.44
CA GLY A 346 9.79 2.59 -0.99
C GLY A 346 8.46 3.24 -1.32
N TYR A 347 8.44 4.27 -2.17
CA TYR A 347 7.21 4.94 -2.63
C TYR A 347 7.25 5.18 -4.14
N HIS A 348 6.09 5.39 -4.71
CA HIS A 348 5.94 5.84 -6.09
C HIS A 348 5.19 7.18 -6.15
N ARG A 349 5.18 7.81 -7.34
CA ARG A 349 4.43 9.05 -7.57
C ARG A 349 2.93 8.86 -7.29
N VAL A 350 2.24 9.92 -6.88
CA VAL A 350 0.78 9.94 -6.86
C VAL A 350 0.27 9.90 -8.30
N ILE A 351 -0.62 8.96 -8.60
CA ILE A 351 -1.25 8.82 -9.92
C ILE A 351 -2.50 9.69 -9.95
N THR A 352 -2.54 10.67 -10.86
CA THR A 352 -3.64 11.62 -11.02
C THR A 352 -4.04 11.74 -12.49
N LEU A 353 -5.31 12.06 -12.75
CA LEU A 353 -5.85 12.23 -14.11
C LEU A 353 -5.81 13.69 -14.60
N GLY A 354 -5.85 14.66 -13.70
CA GLY A 354 -5.89 16.09 -14.03
C GLY A 354 -4.98 16.91 -13.14
N LYS A 355 -5.45 17.30 -11.95
CA LYS A 355 -4.61 18.03 -10.99
C LYS A 355 -3.44 17.16 -10.56
N ARG A 356 -2.26 17.77 -10.53
CA ARG A 356 -1.01 17.04 -10.25
C ARG A 356 -0.52 17.31 -8.84
N ALA A 357 -0.17 16.24 -8.12
CA ALA A 357 0.64 16.27 -6.92
C ALA A 357 2.10 16.03 -7.32
N LYS A 358 2.79 17.08 -7.78
CA LYS A 358 4.13 17.00 -8.38
C LYS A 358 5.16 16.36 -7.45
N HIS A 359 5.09 16.75 -6.18
CA HIS A 359 5.97 16.28 -5.11
C HIS A 359 5.32 15.17 -4.28
N GLY A 360 4.08 14.80 -4.62
CA GLY A 360 3.33 13.77 -3.92
C GLY A 360 3.90 12.38 -4.16
N PHE A 361 3.84 11.57 -3.10
CA PHE A 361 4.28 10.18 -3.14
C PHE A 361 3.48 9.32 -2.15
N GLY A 362 3.44 8.04 -2.40
CA GLY A 362 2.74 7.07 -1.58
C GLY A 362 2.81 5.69 -2.16
N HIS A 363 1.85 4.84 -1.83
CA HIS A 363 1.76 3.51 -2.39
C HIS A 363 0.30 3.08 -2.62
N ILE A 364 0.05 2.39 -3.72
CA ILE A 364 -1.24 1.77 -4.04
C ILE A 364 -1.17 0.26 -3.88
N GLY A 365 -2.28 -0.34 -3.49
CA GLY A 365 -2.45 -1.79 -3.37
C GLY A 365 -3.14 -2.40 -4.58
N TYR A 366 -2.92 -3.69 -4.77
CA TYR A 366 -3.46 -4.48 -5.87
C TYR A 366 -4.97 -4.32 -6.06
N ASN A 367 -5.74 -4.23 -5.02
CA ASN A 367 -7.20 -4.15 -5.11
C ASN A 367 -7.73 -2.71 -5.20
N GLY A 368 -6.86 -1.69 -5.19
CA GLY A 368 -7.24 -0.28 -5.31
C GLY A 368 -7.31 0.48 -3.99
N SER A 369 -6.98 -0.12 -2.85
CA SER A 369 -6.63 0.65 -1.65
C SER A 369 -5.35 1.42 -1.90
N GLY A 370 -5.22 2.60 -1.29
CA GLY A 370 -4.00 3.41 -1.48
C GLY A 370 -3.91 4.55 -0.48
N ALA A 371 -2.68 4.97 -0.22
CA ALA A 371 -2.41 6.11 0.63
C ALA A 371 -1.21 6.90 0.11
N TRP A 372 -1.25 8.22 0.28
CA TRP A 372 -0.21 9.11 -0.22
C TRP A 372 -0.17 10.41 0.58
N CYS A 373 0.94 11.13 0.42
CA CYS A 373 1.08 12.51 0.88
C CYS A 373 1.49 13.45 -0.25
N ASP A 374 1.18 14.73 -0.06
CA ASP A 374 1.68 15.84 -0.86
C ASP A 374 2.32 16.88 0.07
N PRO A 375 3.65 16.89 0.19
CA PRO A 375 4.35 17.84 1.07
C PRO A 375 4.17 19.30 0.65
N GLU A 376 3.90 19.59 -0.63
CA GLU A 376 3.67 20.95 -1.11
C GLU A 376 2.37 21.55 -0.55
N ARG A 377 1.33 20.70 -0.40
CA ARG A 377 0.04 21.08 0.18
C ARG A 377 -0.08 20.80 1.67
N ASN A 378 0.90 20.13 2.26
CA ASN A 378 0.82 19.54 3.61
C ASN A 378 -0.44 18.68 3.78
N LEU A 379 -0.69 17.82 2.80
CA LEU A 379 -1.90 17.03 2.63
C LEU A 379 -1.59 15.54 2.63
N SER A 380 -2.39 14.75 3.32
CA SER A 380 -2.38 13.30 3.19
C SER A 380 -3.76 12.73 2.88
N PHE A 381 -3.76 11.53 2.36
CA PHE A 381 -4.95 10.82 1.91
C PHE A 381 -4.78 9.32 2.12
N ALA A 382 -5.84 8.64 2.53
CA ALA A 382 -5.90 7.19 2.48
C ALA A 382 -7.32 6.72 2.13
N TYR A 383 -7.41 5.76 1.23
CA TYR A 383 -8.64 5.07 0.85
C TYR A 383 -8.43 3.57 0.98
N VAL A 384 -9.29 2.90 1.74
CA VAL A 384 -9.29 1.47 1.94
C VAL A 384 -10.67 0.88 1.72
N HIS A 385 -10.75 -0.37 1.25
CA HIS A 385 -12.00 -1.05 0.97
C HIS A 385 -11.82 -2.57 0.92
N ASN A 386 -12.92 -3.31 0.89
CA ASN A 386 -12.93 -4.77 0.77
C ASN A 386 -13.61 -5.29 -0.51
N PHE A 387 -13.73 -4.49 -1.54
CA PHE A 387 -14.25 -4.94 -2.84
C PHE A 387 -13.23 -5.81 -3.57
N LYS A 388 -13.69 -6.90 -4.19
CA LYS A 388 -12.84 -7.74 -5.05
C LYS A 388 -12.73 -7.14 -6.46
N ILE A 389 -11.65 -6.44 -6.75
CA ILE A 389 -11.43 -5.74 -8.06
C ILE A 389 -10.22 -6.30 -8.73
N GLY A 390 -9.37 -6.98 -8.52
CA GLY A 390 -8.22 -7.55 -9.25
C GLY A 390 -7.62 -6.59 -10.27
N SER A 391 -7.10 -5.45 -9.84
CA SER A 391 -6.39 -4.47 -10.69
C SER A 391 -5.02 -4.13 -10.10
N ILE A 392 -3.97 -4.22 -10.93
CA ILE A 392 -2.60 -3.86 -10.55
C ILE A 392 -2.33 -2.35 -10.56
N THR A 393 -3.14 -1.61 -11.31
CA THR A 393 -3.03 -0.15 -11.44
C THR A 393 -3.93 0.60 -10.45
N GLY A 394 -4.62 -0.13 -9.59
CA GLY A 394 -5.60 0.43 -8.65
C GLY A 394 -7.02 0.48 -9.21
N ASP A 395 -7.92 1.03 -8.41
CA ASP A 395 -9.33 1.22 -8.74
C ASP A 395 -9.56 2.66 -9.23
N TYR A 396 -10.44 2.84 -10.21
CA TYR A 396 -10.83 4.17 -10.71
C TYR A 396 -11.35 5.08 -9.58
N ARG A 397 -11.95 4.51 -8.53
CA ARG A 397 -12.41 5.25 -7.34
C ARG A 397 -11.24 5.91 -6.60
N LEU A 398 -10.13 5.20 -6.42
CA LEU A 398 -8.92 5.76 -5.82
C LEU A 398 -8.43 6.99 -6.59
N TRP A 399 -8.40 6.91 -7.93
CA TRP A 399 -7.94 8.03 -8.76
C TRP A 399 -8.92 9.20 -8.72
N SER A 400 -10.22 8.90 -8.78
CA SER A 400 -11.29 9.89 -8.72
C SER A 400 -11.32 10.62 -7.38
N LEU A 401 -11.22 9.87 -6.26
CA LEU A 401 -11.13 10.44 -4.91
C LEU A 401 -9.84 11.24 -4.70
N THR A 402 -8.71 10.75 -5.23
CA THR A 402 -7.44 11.50 -5.22
C THR A 402 -7.60 12.85 -5.92
N GLN A 403 -8.23 12.86 -7.10
CA GLN A 403 -8.46 14.08 -7.89
C GLN A 403 -9.33 15.08 -7.14
N GLU A 404 -10.41 14.59 -6.53
CA GLU A 404 -11.36 15.42 -5.79
C GLU A 404 -10.74 15.96 -4.48
N THR A 405 -9.95 15.14 -3.79
CA THR A 405 -9.20 15.57 -2.61
C THR A 405 -8.25 16.73 -2.93
N LEU A 406 -7.51 16.63 -4.04
CA LEU A 406 -6.62 17.71 -4.49
C LEU A 406 -7.39 18.98 -4.87
N ARG A 407 -8.59 18.83 -5.46
CA ARG A 407 -9.47 19.97 -5.79
C ARG A 407 -9.94 20.70 -4.52
N CYS A 408 -10.46 19.96 -3.54
CA CYS A 408 -10.91 20.53 -2.26
C CYS A 408 -9.74 21.19 -1.50
N ALA A 409 -8.57 20.56 -1.47
CA ALA A 409 -7.39 21.12 -0.83
C ALA A 409 -6.93 22.45 -1.50
N ASP A 410 -6.96 22.53 -2.83
CA ASP A 410 -6.61 23.76 -3.55
C ASP A 410 -7.60 24.90 -3.27
N LEU A 411 -8.91 24.59 -3.15
CA LEU A 411 -9.92 25.58 -2.75
C LEU A 411 -9.71 26.06 -1.31
N PHE A 412 -9.41 25.14 -0.41
CA PHE A 412 -9.09 25.44 0.97
C PHE A 412 -7.90 26.40 1.10
N LEU A 413 -6.83 26.15 0.32
CA LEU A 413 -5.63 27.01 0.32
C LEU A 413 -5.88 28.41 -0.28
N LYS A 414 -6.77 28.50 -1.29
CA LYS A 414 -7.16 29.80 -1.88
C LYS A 414 -7.97 30.63 -0.89
N GLY A 415 -8.90 30.04 -0.16
CA GLY A 415 -9.67 30.71 0.87
C GLY A 415 -8.80 31.31 1.99
N LYS A 416 -7.70 30.63 2.35
CA LYS A 416 -6.72 31.17 3.32
C LYS A 416 -5.93 32.36 2.79
N LYS A 417 -5.68 32.49 1.47
CA LYS A 417 -4.95 33.61 0.87
C LYS A 417 -5.78 34.88 0.69
N GLY A 418 -7.09 34.80 0.82
CA GLY A 418 -8.01 35.93 0.71
C GLY A 418 -8.24 36.71 2.02
N TRP A 419 -7.55 36.37 3.10
CA TRP A 419 -7.65 37.00 4.41
C TRP A 419 -6.35 37.67 4.88
N PHE A 420 -5.42 37.97 3.95
CA PHE A 420 -4.22 38.74 4.22
C PHE A 420 -4.13 39.96 3.28
#